data_8a1c0165b2bd7105618f283960ba70c7
#
_entry.id   8a1c0165b2bd7105618f283960ba70c7
#
_cell.length_a   1.000
_cell.length_b   1.000
_cell.length_c   1.000
_cell.angle_alpha   90.00
_cell.angle_beta   90.00
_cell.angle_gamma   90.00
#
_symmetry.space_group_name_H-M   'P 1'
#
loop_
_entity.id
_entity.type
_entity.pdbx_description
1 polymer ?
#
loop_
_entity_poly.entity_id
_entity_poly.type
_entity_poly.pdbx_seq_one_letter_code
_entity_poly.pdbx_strand_id
1 'polypeptide(L)'
;LENLYWSEEELKHASPAEFVRASMSVPFFFEPMQKAINKDDDSVKYAWKFWMNTQPEDINPAGVFIDGGSISNFPIDLFHAADIFYPRMPLFGVQLTSDSDLLSDKRKTSAQILKSPLTYAGNIISTLKGFNDKTFLTKHTFYHLFSIQTVNCGSSSWLNFFMKREEKEELFNRGFQAALDFLHNFDWEKYKYERMMLSMKEKKILKEEDTKTVG
;
A
#
# COMPACT_ATOMS: atom_id res chain seq x y z
N LEU A 1 -14.37 0.84 6.82
CA LEU A 1 -13.35 1.75 7.40
C LEU A 1 -13.57 3.22 6.99
N GLU A 2 -14.21 3.47 5.85
CA GLU A 2 -14.38 4.81 5.28
C GLU A 2 -15.13 5.74 6.24
N ASN A 3 -16.17 5.23 6.88
CA ASN A 3 -17.02 6.02 7.79
C ASN A 3 -16.38 6.33 9.16
N LEU A 4 -15.13 5.95 9.40
CA LEU A 4 -14.43 6.38 10.61
C LEU A 4 -14.16 7.89 10.64
N TYR A 5 -13.98 8.51 9.47
CA TYR A 5 -13.59 9.92 9.36
C TYR A 5 -14.56 10.77 8.53
N TRP A 6 -15.35 10.15 7.67
CA TRP A 6 -16.40 10.78 6.86
C TRP A 6 -17.73 10.09 7.13
N SER A 7 -18.80 10.85 7.32
CA SER A 7 -20.15 10.29 7.31
C SER A 7 -20.54 9.80 5.91
N GLU A 8 -21.57 8.97 5.80
CA GLU A 8 -22.07 8.53 4.50
C GLU A 8 -22.47 9.70 3.61
N GLU A 9 -23.00 10.78 4.17
CA GLU A 9 -23.40 11.97 3.42
C GLU A 9 -22.16 12.75 2.94
N GLU A 10 -21.16 12.91 3.80
CA GLU A 10 -19.89 13.53 3.40
C GLU A 10 -19.21 12.75 2.28
N LEU A 11 -19.22 11.41 2.31
CA LEU A 11 -18.61 10.57 1.28
C LEU A 11 -19.26 10.73 -0.10
N LYS A 12 -20.58 10.96 -0.17
CA LYS A 12 -21.27 11.23 -1.45
C LYS A 12 -20.76 12.49 -2.15
N HIS A 13 -20.28 13.46 -1.38
CA HIS A 13 -19.84 14.76 -1.87
C HIS A 13 -18.32 14.96 -1.78
N ALA A 14 -17.59 14.01 -1.18
CA ALA A 14 -16.14 14.10 -1.03
C ALA A 14 -15.42 14.11 -2.37
N SER A 15 -14.50 15.04 -2.53
CA SER A 15 -13.66 15.09 -3.70
C SER A 15 -12.56 14.03 -3.63
N PRO A 16 -12.26 13.29 -4.71
CA PRO A 16 -11.07 12.43 -4.76
C PRO A 16 -9.78 13.15 -4.36
N ALA A 17 -9.70 14.47 -4.59
CA ALA A 17 -8.55 15.28 -4.20
C ALA A 17 -8.33 15.35 -2.68
N GLU A 18 -9.38 15.21 -1.86
CA GLU A 18 -9.24 15.15 -0.40
C GLU A 18 -8.49 13.90 0.04
N PHE A 19 -8.82 12.75 -0.54
CA PHE A 19 -8.14 11.48 -0.24
C PHE A 19 -6.69 11.49 -0.73
N VAL A 20 -6.45 12.05 -1.92
CA VAL A 20 -5.09 12.26 -2.43
C VAL A 20 -4.32 13.18 -1.49
N ARG A 21 -4.92 14.29 -1.04
CA ARG A 21 -4.29 15.23 -0.09
C ARG A 21 -3.95 14.55 1.24
N ALA A 22 -4.84 13.71 1.77
CA ALA A 22 -4.58 12.93 2.98
C ALA A 22 -3.39 11.98 2.78
N SER A 23 -3.39 11.24 1.66
CA SER A 23 -2.33 10.29 1.29
C SER A 23 -0.99 10.94 0.97
N MET A 24 -0.97 12.22 0.58
CA MET A 24 0.27 12.97 0.31
C MET A 24 0.90 13.61 1.55
N SER A 25 0.34 13.43 2.73
CA SER A 25 0.83 14.04 3.97
C SER A 25 2.11 13.36 4.48
N VAL A 26 3.18 13.41 3.67
CA VAL A 26 4.49 12.81 3.98
C VAL A 26 5.08 13.51 5.20
N PRO A 27 5.33 12.79 6.31
CA PRO A 27 5.89 13.37 7.52
C PRO A 27 7.19 14.12 7.24
N PHE A 28 7.36 15.28 7.88
CA PHE A 28 8.50 16.20 7.76
C PHE A 28 8.57 17.00 6.46
N PHE A 29 7.79 16.67 5.42
CA PHE A 29 7.80 17.38 4.14
C PHE A 29 6.52 18.19 3.91
N PHE A 30 5.40 17.67 4.35
CA PHE A 30 4.10 18.32 4.19
C PHE A 30 3.38 18.40 5.52
N GLU A 31 2.58 19.46 5.68
CA GLU A 31 1.66 19.57 6.79
C GLU A 31 0.62 18.45 6.72
N PRO A 32 0.38 17.71 7.81
CA PRO A 32 -0.61 16.65 7.83
C PRO A 32 -2.01 17.21 7.59
N MET A 33 -2.80 16.51 6.80
CA MET A 33 -4.21 16.86 6.64
C MET A 33 -4.95 16.56 7.95
N GLN A 34 -5.77 17.51 8.39
CA GLN A 34 -6.67 17.34 9.52
C GLN A 34 -8.11 17.33 9.04
N LYS A 35 -8.92 16.41 9.53
CA LYS A 35 -10.34 16.29 9.22
C LYS A 35 -11.14 16.29 10.53
N ALA A 36 -12.04 17.23 10.67
CA ALA A 36 -13.02 17.18 11.76
C ALA A 36 -13.95 15.98 11.56
N ILE A 37 -14.21 15.25 12.64
CA ILE A 37 -15.05 14.05 12.61
C ILE A 37 -16.43 14.44 13.16
N ASN A 38 -17.48 14.20 12.37
CA ASN A 38 -18.84 14.38 12.83
C ASN A 38 -19.25 13.20 13.72
N LYS A 39 -18.86 13.26 14.99
CA LYS A 39 -19.11 12.21 15.97
C LYS A 39 -20.58 12.04 16.37
N ASP A 40 -21.45 12.95 15.95
CA ASP A 40 -22.90 12.86 16.19
C ASP A 40 -23.62 12.09 15.08
N ASP A 41 -22.98 11.86 13.96
CA ASP A 41 -23.50 11.08 12.83
C ASP A 41 -23.54 9.57 13.16
N ASP A 42 -24.67 8.94 12.86
CA ASP A 42 -24.88 7.52 13.22
C ASP A 42 -24.03 6.55 12.42
N SER A 43 -23.70 6.87 11.17
CA SER A 43 -22.78 6.04 10.36
C SER A 43 -21.36 6.06 10.94
N VAL A 44 -20.92 7.22 11.42
CA VAL A 44 -19.62 7.40 12.08
C VAL A 44 -19.60 6.64 13.41
N LYS A 45 -20.62 6.82 14.29
CA LYS A 45 -20.73 6.08 15.55
C LYS A 45 -20.68 4.57 15.33
N TYR A 46 -21.44 4.08 14.33
CA TYR A 46 -21.45 2.66 14.00
C TYR A 46 -20.06 2.16 13.57
N ALA A 47 -19.38 2.90 12.69
CA ALA A 47 -18.06 2.53 12.22
C ALA A 47 -17.02 2.49 13.35
N TRP A 48 -17.00 3.49 14.23
CA TRP A 48 -16.08 3.51 15.37
C TRP A 48 -16.37 2.37 16.36
N LYS A 49 -17.64 2.09 16.64
CA LYS A 49 -18.00 0.96 17.50
C LYS A 49 -17.61 -0.37 16.88
N PHE A 50 -17.87 -0.56 15.59
CA PHE A 50 -17.63 -1.83 14.89
C PHE A 50 -16.14 -2.11 14.68
N TRP A 51 -15.39 -1.11 14.19
CA TRP A 51 -13.99 -1.31 13.81
C TRP A 51 -13.00 -1.05 14.94
N MET A 52 -13.30 -0.08 15.82
CA MET A 52 -12.38 0.38 16.85
C MET A 52 -12.84 -0.01 18.25
N ASN A 53 -14.02 -0.63 18.40
CA ASN A 53 -14.67 -0.93 19.68
C ASN A 53 -14.73 0.30 20.62
N THR A 54 -14.94 1.49 20.05
CA THR A 54 -14.92 2.78 20.75
C THR A 54 -16.35 3.25 21.01
N GLN A 55 -16.63 3.77 22.20
CA GLN A 55 -17.93 4.37 22.52
C GLN A 55 -18.05 5.76 21.88
N PRO A 56 -19.27 6.24 21.57
CA PRO A 56 -19.47 7.53 20.89
C PRO A 56 -18.85 8.73 21.60
N GLU A 57 -18.86 8.74 22.93
CA GLU A 57 -18.26 9.79 23.77
C GLU A 57 -16.71 9.84 23.65
N ASP A 58 -16.09 8.71 23.37
CA ASP A 58 -14.63 8.57 23.28
C ASP A 58 -14.09 8.79 21.85
N ILE A 59 -14.98 9.06 20.86
CA ILE A 59 -14.57 9.35 19.50
C ILE A 59 -13.74 10.64 19.47
N ASN A 60 -12.55 10.56 18.92
CA ASN A 60 -11.71 11.74 18.73
C ASN A 60 -12.42 12.75 17.80
N PRO A 61 -12.49 14.04 18.16
CA PRO A 61 -13.14 15.05 17.34
C PRO A 61 -12.45 15.36 16.02
N ALA A 62 -11.21 14.92 15.85
CA ALA A 62 -10.43 15.14 14.62
C ALA A 62 -9.53 13.96 14.29
N GLY A 63 -9.46 13.62 13.01
CA GLY A 63 -8.46 12.72 12.43
C GLY A 63 -7.27 13.51 11.87
N VAL A 64 -6.07 13.01 12.11
CA VAL A 64 -4.83 13.51 11.52
C VAL A 64 -4.30 12.47 10.57
N PHE A 65 -4.14 12.83 9.30
CA PHE A 65 -3.72 11.92 8.24
C PHE A 65 -2.25 12.10 7.93
N ILE A 66 -1.57 10.99 7.78
CA ILE A 66 -0.20 10.93 7.26
C ILE A 66 -0.18 10.08 5.99
N ASP A 67 0.88 10.24 5.19
CA ASP A 67 1.07 9.46 3.97
C ASP A 67 0.96 7.96 4.23
N GLY A 68 0.06 7.31 3.52
CA GLY A 68 -0.13 5.86 3.57
C GLY A 68 1.13 5.08 3.24
N GLY A 69 2.00 5.62 2.39
CA GLY A 69 3.33 5.10 2.09
C GLY A 69 4.26 5.06 3.31
N SER A 70 3.92 5.70 4.43
CA SER A 70 4.64 5.53 5.70
C SER A 70 4.47 4.14 6.32
N ILE A 71 3.39 3.42 5.96
CA ILE A 71 3.07 2.08 6.46
C ILE A 71 3.23 1.03 5.36
N SER A 72 2.68 1.28 4.18
CA SER A 72 2.76 0.40 3.00
C SER A 72 2.88 1.24 1.73
N ASN A 73 3.89 0.95 0.91
CA ASN A 73 4.04 1.58 -0.40
C ASN A 73 3.40 0.76 -1.53
N PHE A 74 2.99 -0.47 -1.22
CA PHE A 74 2.49 -1.39 -2.21
C PHE A 74 1.32 -2.21 -1.65
N PRO A 75 0.18 -1.57 -1.32
CA PRO A 75 -0.95 -2.20 -0.65
C PRO A 75 -1.81 -3.03 -1.62
N ILE A 76 -1.20 -3.94 -2.38
CA ILE A 76 -1.89 -4.83 -3.32
C ILE A 76 -2.84 -5.80 -2.61
N ASP A 77 -2.60 -6.07 -1.33
CA ASP A 77 -3.43 -6.88 -0.46
C ASP A 77 -4.85 -6.33 -0.30
N LEU A 78 -5.04 -5.00 -0.36
CA LEU A 78 -6.37 -4.39 -0.31
C LEU A 78 -7.30 -4.81 -1.46
N PHE A 79 -6.72 -5.24 -2.56
CA PHE A 79 -7.44 -5.71 -3.75
C PHE A 79 -7.44 -7.23 -3.87
N HIS A 80 -6.85 -7.92 -2.91
CA HIS A 80 -6.87 -9.37 -2.86
C HIS A 80 -8.22 -9.86 -2.36
N ALA A 81 -8.91 -10.64 -3.17
CA ALA A 81 -10.16 -11.28 -2.83
C ALA A 81 -9.98 -12.81 -2.91
N ALA A 82 -9.82 -13.44 -1.74
CA ALA A 82 -9.58 -14.89 -1.63
C ALA A 82 -10.79 -15.73 -2.07
N ASP A 83 -11.99 -15.15 -2.02
CA ASP A 83 -13.26 -15.79 -2.37
C ASP A 83 -13.55 -15.80 -3.88
N ILE A 84 -12.88 -14.94 -4.64
CA ILE A 84 -13.06 -14.85 -6.09
C ILE A 84 -12.29 -15.97 -6.79
N PHE A 85 -13.05 -16.96 -7.26
CA PHE A 85 -12.51 -18.13 -7.94
C PHE A 85 -12.07 -17.82 -9.38
N TYR A 86 -12.88 -17.04 -10.11
CA TYR A 86 -12.57 -16.57 -11.47
C TYR A 86 -12.61 -15.05 -11.53
N PRO A 87 -11.46 -14.37 -11.59
CA PRO A 87 -11.44 -12.92 -11.72
C PRO A 87 -11.94 -12.50 -13.12
N ARG A 88 -12.76 -11.45 -13.15
CA ARG A 88 -13.21 -10.81 -14.39
C ARG A 88 -12.16 -9.92 -15.02
N MET A 89 -11.31 -9.36 -14.19
CA MET A 89 -10.22 -8.46 -14.58
C MET A 89 -8.94 -8.85 -13.83
N PRO A 90 -7.77 -8.64 -14.44
CA PRO A 90 -6.52 -8.84 -13.74
C PRO A 90 -6.30 -7.74 -12.69
N LEU A 91 -5.61 -8.10 -11.62
CA LEU A 91 -5.06 -7.15 -10.67
C LEU A 91 -3.59 -6.96 -11.00
N PHE A 92 -3.20 -5.74 -11.36
CA PHE A 92 -1.83 -5.37 -11.63
C PHE A 92 -1.29 -4.43 -10.56
N GLY A 93 -0.01 -4.57 -10.25
CA GLY A 93 0.71 -3.65 -9.40
C GLY A 93 2.00 -3.19 -10.06
N VAL A 94 2.35 -1.91 -9.88
CA VAL A 94 3.64 -1.37 -10.33
C VAL A 94 4.46 -1.08 -9.09
N GLN A 95 5.61 -1.76 -8.97
CA GLN A 95 6.53 -1.57 -7.87
C GLN A 95 7.77 -0.80 -8.38
N LEU A 96 8.10 0.29 -7.70
CA LEU A 96 9.30 1.07 -8.02
C LEU A 96 10.47 0.56 -7.19
N THR A 97 11.63 0.42 -7.82
CA THR A 97 12.91 0.11 -7.17
C THR A 97 13.97 1.11 -7.59
N SER A 98 14.97 1.29 -6.76
CA SER A 98 16.13 2.11 -7.09
C SER A 98 17.41 1.26 -7.07
N ASP A 99 18.47 1.77 -7.70
CA ASP A 99 19.77 1.13 -7.65
C ASP A 99 20.29 0.97 -6.22
N SER A 100 19.92 1.89 -5.33
CA SER A 100 20.25 1.80 -3.90
C SER A 100 19.54 0.66 -3.20
N ASP A 101 18.32 0.31 -3.60
CA ASP A 101 17.56 -0.80 -3.03
C ASP A 101 18.14 -2.15 -3.47
N LEU A 102 18.60 -2.24 -4.71
CA LEU A 102 19.26 -3.42 -5.26
C LEU A 102 20.65 -3.65 -4.63
N LEU A 103 21.33 -2.57 -4.22
CA LEU A 103 22.64 -2.63 -3.60
C LEU A 103 22.58 -2.75 -2.06
N SER A 104 21.42 -2.62 -1.46
CA SER A 104 21.25 -2.56 0.01
C SER A 104 21.44 -3.89 0.75
N ASP A 105 21.78 -4.95 0.04
CA ASP A 105 22.28 -6.20 0.65
C ASP A 105 23.68 -6.03 1.31
N LYS A 106 24.31 -4.87 1.11
CA LYS A 106 25.51 -4.47 1.85
C LYS A 106 25.08 -3.80 3.16
N ARG A 107 25.25 -4.54 4.26
CA ARG A 107 25.03 -4.06 5.65
C ARG A 107 25.60 -2.66 5.83
N LYS A 108 24.72 -1.66 5.96
CA LYS A 108 25.14 -0.33 6.40
C LYS A 108 25.71 -0.45 7.80
N THR A 109 26.94 -0.02 7.99
CA THR A 109 27.62 -0.08 9.29
C THR A 109 26.85 0.77 10.31
N SER A 110 26.63 0.26 11.50
CA SER A 110 25.84 0.89 12.59
C SER A 110 26.25 2.36 12.86
N ALA A 111 27.50 2.72 12.63
CA ALA A 111 28.02 4.09 12.78
C ALA A 111 27.44 5.10 11.77
N GLN A 112 26.90 4.66 10.61
CA GLN A 112 26.27 5.54 9.63
C GLN A 112 24.80 5.80 9.93
N ILE A 113 24.18 4.97 10.76
CA ILE A 113 22.76 5.05 11.10
C ILE A 113 22.47 6.14 12.13
N LEU A 114 23.46 6.48 12.96
CA LEU A 114 23.30 7.37 14.13
C LEU A 114 23.69 8.83 13.88
N LYS A 115 23.92 9.26 12.63
CA LYS A 115 24.42 10.62 12.34
C LYS A 115 23.43 11.76 12.65
N SER A 116 22.12 11.48 12.74
CA SER A 116 21.12 12.48 13.09
C SER A 116 19.80 11.79 13.50
N PRO A 117 19.02 12.36 14.43
CA PRO A 117 17.70 11.85 14.79
C PRO A 117 16.76 11.72 13.60
N LEU A 118 16.83 12.63 12.62
CA LEU A 118 16.04 12.58 11.38
C LEU A 118 16.43 11.39 10.50
N THR A 119 17.72 11.08 10.40
CA THR A 119 18.20 9.90 9.65
C THR A 119 17.72 8.61 10.32
N TYR A 120 17.73 8.56 11.65
CA TYR A 120 17.24 7.42 12.41
C TYR A 120 15.72 7.22 12.23
N ALA A 121 14.94 8.29 12.36
CA ALA A 121 13.50 8.25 12.12
C ALA A 121 13.18 7.81 10.68
N GLY A 122 13.89 8.33 9.69
CA GLY A 122 13.77 7.92 8.28
C GLY A 122 14.07 6.42 8.06
N ASN A 123 15.08 5.89 8.75
CA ASN A 123 15.40 4.45 8.67
C ASN A 123 14.33 3.58 9.32
N ILE A 124 13.72 4.01 10.45
CA ILE A 124 12.59 3.30 11.07
C ILE A 124 11.41 3.25 10.11
N ILE A 125 11.02 4.39 9.54
CA ILE A 125 9.92 4.49 8.57
C ILE A 125 10.20 3.59 7.36
N SER A 126 11.42 3.63 6.82
CA SER A 126 11.82 2.79 5.69
C SER A 126 11.75 1.28 6.01
N THR A 127 12.08 0.89 7.24
CA THR A 127 11.99 -0.50 7.70
C THR A 127 10.53 -0.94 7.82
N LEU A 128 9.67 -0.10 8.40
CA LEU A 128 8.24 -0.38 8.56
C LEU A 128 7.54 -0.50 7.20
N LYS A 129 7.84 0.41 6.26
CA LYS A 129 7.32 0.36 4.88
C LYS A 129 7.56 -0.99 4.20
N GLY A 130 8.78 -1.49 4.29
CA GLY A 130 9.14 -2.75 3.63
C GLY A 130 8.57 -4.00 4.32
N PHE A 131 8.21 -3.92 5.58
CA PHE A 131 7.79 -5.09 6.35
C PHE A 131 6.39 -5.58 5.94
N ASN A 132 5.42 -4.70 5.87
CA ASN A 132 4.04 -5.06 5.51
C ASN A 132 3.95 -5.58 4.08
N ASP A 133 4.54 -4.86 3.13
CA ASP A 133 4.53 -5.24 1.72
C ASP A 133 5.20 -6.60 1.50
N LYS A 134 6.36 -6.82 2.11
CA LYS A 134 7.09 -8.10 2.02
C LYS A 134 6.33 -9.25 2.67
N THR A 135 5.68 -9.02 3.80
CA THR A 135 4.95 -10.07 4.51
C THR A 135 3.81 -10.62 3.67
N PHE A 136 3.04 -9.75 3.03
CA PHE A 136 1.96 -10.17 2.13
C PHE A 136 2.52 -10.89 0.90
N LEU A 137 3.49 -10.30 0.22
CA LEU A 137 4.05 -10.85 -1.01
C LEU A 137 4.76 -12.19 -0.79
N THR A 138 5.39 -12.39 0.37
CA THR A 138 6.01 -13.68 0.72
C THR A 138 4.97 -14.79 0.87
N LYS A 139 3.79 -14.47 1.39
CA LYS A 139 2.68 -15.43 1.49
C LYS A 139 2.01 -15.70 0.14
N HIS A 140 2.01 -14.72 -0.76
CA HIS A 140 1.29 -14.75 -2.02
C HIS A 140 2.23 -14.54 -3.21
N THR A 141 3.17 -15.47 -3.40
CA THR A 141 4.19 -15.45 -4.48
C THR A 141 3.59 -15.33 -5.89
N PHE A 142 2.32 -15.73 -6.07
CA PHE A 142 1.57 -15.53 -7.30
C PHE A 142 1.66 -14.09 -7.82
N TYR A 143 1.52 -13.08 -6.94
CA TYR A 143 1.52 -11.69 -7.36
C TYR A 143 2.85 -11.26 -7.96
N HIS A 144 3.98 -11.77 -7.44
CA HIS A 144 5.30 -11.50 -8.03
C HIS A 144 5.44 -12.02 -9.45
N LEU A 145 4.83 -13.18 -9.73
CA LEU A 145 5.00 -13.85 -11.01
C LEU A 145 4.05 -13.34 -12.10
N PHE A 146 2.85 -12.88 -11.70
CA PHE A 146 1.76 -12.66 -12.66
C PHE A 146 1.14 -11.26 -12.59
N SER A 147 1.40 -10.50 -11.57
CA SER A 147 0.66 -9.25 -11.33
C SER A 147 1.54 -8.04 -11.12
N ILE A 148 2.82 -8.21 -10.75
CA ILE A 148 3.68 -7.10 -10.36
C ILE A 148 4.74 -6.86 -11.43
N GLN A 149 4.74 -5.64 -11.94
CA GLN A 149 5.84 -5.14 -12.76
C GLN A 149 6.75 -4.25 -11.91
N THR A 150 8.00 -4.64 -11.80
CA THR A 150 9.01 -3.85 -11.12
C THR A 150 9.68 -2.89 -12.11
N VAL A 151 9.70 -1.60 -11.77
CA VAL A 151 10.36 -0.57 -12.57
C VAL A 151 11.58 -0.04 -11.83
N ASN A 152 12.75 -0.18 -12.42
CA ASN A 152 13.98 0.37 -11.88
C ASN A 152 14.08 1.87 -12.22
N CYS A 153 13.98 2.72 -11.20
CA CYS A 153 14.11 4.18 -11.32
C CYS A 153 15.56 4.67 -11.30
N GLY A 154 16.54 3.77 -11.32
CA GLY A 154 17.97 4.12 -11.30
C GLY A 154 18.35 4.79 -9.98
N SER A 155 19.17 5.84 -10.09
CA SER A 155 19.60 6.64 -8.93
C SER A 155 18.64 7.75 -8.54
N SER A 156 17.48 7.87 -9.20
CA SER A 156 16.52 8.94 -8.95
C SER A 156 15.92 8.83 -7.55
N SER A 157 15.92 9.94 -6.81
CA SER A 157 15.31 10.01 -5.49
C SER A 157 13.83 10.36 -5.59
N TRP A 158 12.99 9.66 -4.88
CA TRP A 158 11.56 9.97 -4.76
C TRP A 158 11.28 11.33 -4.08
N LEU A 159 12.29 11.91 -3.40
CA LEU A 159 12.25 13.25 -2.79
C LEU A 159 12.74 14.34 -3.73
N ASN A 160 13.12 14.05 -4.98
CA ASN A 160 13.57 15.05 -5.92
C ASN A 160 12.39 15.76 -6.58
N PHE A 161 11.81 16.75 -5.89
CA PHE A 161 10.70 17.55 -6.40
C PHE A 161 11.10 18.53 -7.52
N PHE A 162 12.39 18.78 -7.69
CA PHE A 162 12.97 19.70 -8.68
C PHE A 162 13.69 18.97 -9.81
N MET A 163 13.19 17.79 -10.16
CA MET A 163 13.73 16.94 -11.21
C MET A 163 13.81 17.67 -12.54
N LYS A 164 14.94 17.59 -13.22
CA LYS A 164 15.14 18.17 -14.54
C LYS A 164 14.32 17.43 -15.60
N ARG A 165 14.11 18.09 -16.75
CA ARG A 165 13.32 17.53 -17.84
C ARG A 165 13.88 16.21 -18.35
N GLU A 166 15.19 16.15 -18.53
CA GLU A 166 15.90 14.97 -19.02
C GLU A 166 15.73 13.76 -18.08
N GLU A 167 15.78 13.99 -16.76
CA GLU A 167 15.56 12.94 -15.75
C GLU A 167 14.10 12.43 -15.79
N LYS A 168 13.14 13.34 -16.00
CA LYS A 168 11.71 12.97 -16.15
C LYS A 168 11.47 12.14 -17.40
N GLU A 169 12.10 12.52 -18.54
CA GLU A 169 12.03 11.79 -19.79
C GLU A 169 12.67 10.39 -19.66
N GLU A 170 13.80 10.28 -18.97
CA GLU A 170 14.43 8.98 -18.69
C GLU A 170 13.52 8.07 -17.84
N LEU A 171 12.95 8.60 -16.74
CA LEU A 171 12.03 7.83 -15.90
C LEU A 171 10.78 7.39 -16.67
N PHE A 172 10.23 8.27 -17.50
CA PHE A 172 9.11 7.94 -18.37
C PHE A 172 9.46 6.77 -19.31
N ASN A 173 10.61 6.83 -19.96
CA ASN A 173 11.06 5.78 -20.87
C ASN A 173 11.29 4.45 -20.14
N ARG A 174 11.84 4.45 -18.94
CA ARG A 174 11.98 3.25 -18.11
C ARG A 174 10.61 2.62 -17.77
N GLY A 175 9.66 3.45 -17.37
CA GLY A 175 8.28 2.99 -17.09
C GLY A 175 7.58 2.46 -18.35
N PHE A 176 7.73 3.16 -19.46
CA PHE A 176 7.16 2.75 -20.76
C PHE A 176 7.72 1.40 -21.21
N GLN A 177 9.04 1.21 -21.14
CA GLN A 177 9.66 -0.06 -21.52
C GLN A 177 9.21 -1.20 -20.60
N ALA A 178 9.18 -0.98 -19.30
CA ALA A 178 8.71 -1.98 -18.35
C ALA A 178 7.22 -2.36 -18.59
N ALA A 179 6.38 -1.39 -18.96
CA ALA A 179 4.99 -1.65 -19.30
C ALA A 179 4.87 -2.47 -20.59
N LEU A 180 5.65 -2.15 -21.62
CA LEU A 180 5.68 -2.92 -22.88
C LEU A 180 6.10 -4.37 -22.63
N ASP A 181 7.18 -4.57 -21.87
CA ASP A 181 7.69 -5.90 -21.56
C ASP A 181 6.67 -6.72 -20.77
N PHE A 182 6.00 -6.09 -19.80
CA PHE A 182 4.95 -6.74 -19.03
C PHE A 182 3.77 -7.14 -19.90
N LEU A 183 3.21 -6.20 -20.68
CA LEU A 183 2.04 -6.46 -21.52
C LEU A 183 2.33 -7.48 -22.64
N HIS A 184 3.54 -7.49 -23.16
CA HIS A 184 3.94 -8.46 -24.19
C HIS A 184 4.00 -9.90 -23.65
N ASN A 185 4.39 -10.06 -22.38
CA ASN A 185 4.54 -11.37 -21.74
C ASN A 185 3.32 -11.78 -20.90
N PHE A 186 2.32 -10.92 -20.74
CA PHE A 186 1.15 -11.21 -19.93
C PHE A 186 0.22 -12.22 -20.60
N ASP A 187 0.03 -13.35 -19.93
CA ASP A 187 -0.90 -14.41 -20.35
C ASP A 187 -2.13 -14.42 -19.45
N TRP A 188 -3.26 -13.98 -20.01
CA TRP A 188 -4.53 -13.90 -19.27
C TRP A 188 -5.08 -15.26 -18.84
N GLU A 189 -4.96 -16.29 -19.69
CA GLU A 189 -5.47 -17.63 -19.36
C GLU A 189 -4.64 -18.26 -18.24
N LYS A 190 -3.33 -18.12 -18.31
CA LYS A 190 -2.43 -18.54 -17.25
C LYS A 190 -2.67 -17.78 -15.94
N TYR A 191 -2.89 -16.46 -16.00
CA TYR A 191 -3.27 -15.66 -14.85
C TYR A 191 -4.53 -16.18 -14.17
N LYS A 192 -5.60 -16.43 -14.93
CA LYS A 192 -6.87 -16.98 -14.40
C LYS A 192 -6.67 -18.33 -13.73
N TYR A 193 -5.93 -19.22 -14.37
CA TYR A 193 -5.63 -20.55 -13.85
C TYR A 193 -4.89 -20.47 -12.50
N GLU A 194 -3.84 -19.68 -12.42
CA GLU A 194 -3.05 -19.55 -11.20
C GLU A 194 -3.85 -18.87 -10.07
N ARG A 195 -4.71 -17.91 -10.38
CA ARG A 195 -5.63 -17.29 -9.40
C ARG A 195 -6.65 -18.31 -8.86
N MET A 196 -7.17 -19.17 -9.70
CA MET A 196 -8.04 -20.26 -9.31
C MET A 196 -7.32 -21.21 -8.33
N MET A 197 -6.11 -21.61 -8.66
CA MET A 197 -5.29 -22.50 -7.81
C MET A 197 -4.97 -21.85 -6.46
N LEU A 198 -4.68 -20.56 -6.44
CA LEU A 198 -4.45 -19.80 -5.22
C LEU A 198 -5.70 -19.78 -4.32
N SER A 199 -6.87 -19.45 -4.89
CA SER A 199 -8.14 -19.44 -4.17
C SER A 199 -8.50 -20.81 -3.57
N MET A 200 -8.23 -21.91 -4.29
CA MET A 200 -8.42 -23.27 -3.78
C MET A 200 -7.52 -23.56 -2.57
N LYS A 201 -6.26 -23.15 -2.65
CA LYS A 201 -5.29 -23.34 -1.58
C LYS A 201 -5.68 -22.56 -0.32
N GLU A 202 -6.09 -21.30 -0.48
CA GLU A 202 -6.50 -20.45 0.64
C GLU A 202 -7.75 -21.00 1.33
N LYS A 203 -8.76 -21.43 0.57
CA LYS A 203 -9.96 -22.06 1.12
C LYS A 203 -9.67 -23.36 1.88
N LYS A 204 -8.66 -24.11 1.46
CA LYS A 204 -8.25 -25.33 2.18
C LYS A 204 -7.59 -24.97 3.51
N ILE A 205 -6.72 -23.96 3.53
CA ILE A 205 -6.06 -23.51 4.76
C ILE A 205 -7.08 -23.02 5.77
N LEU A 206 -8.03 -22.17 5.36
CA LEU A 206 -9.10 -21.66 6.22
C LEU A 206 -9.93 -22.78 6.85
N LYS A 207 -10.29 -23.81 6.09
CA LYS A 207 -11.02 -24.96 6.61
C LYS A 207 -10.22 -25.79 7.63
N GLU A 208 -8.91 -25.89 7.44
CA GLU A 208 -8.03 -26.58 8.39
C GLU A 208 -7.82 -25.80 9.69
N GLU A 209 -7.87 -24.47 9.63
CA GLU A 209 -7.81 -23.59 10.79
C GLU A 209 -9.13 -23.63 11.60
N ASP A 210 -10.27 -23.58 10.93
CA ASP A 210 -11.60 -23.67 11.56
C ASP A 210 -11.78 -25.01 12.32
N THR A 211 -11.28 -26.10 11.74
CA THR A 211 -11.36 -27.43 12.38
C THR A 211 -10.47 -27.55 13.61
N LYS A 212 -9.37 -26.81 13.69
CA LYS A 212 -8.47 -26.80 14.87
C LYS A 212 -8.97 -25.91 16.01
N THR A 213 -9.83 -24.96 15.73
CA THR A 213 -10.35 -23.99 16.71
C THR A 213 -11.60 -24.55 17.44
N VAL A 214 -12.23 -25.58 16.91
CA VAL A 214 -13.46 -26.20 17.44
C VAL A 214 -13.17 -27.52 18.21
N GLY A 215 -11.96 -27.97 18.27
CA GLY A 215 -11.51 -29.14 19.02
C GLY A 215 -10.69 -28.79 20.25
#